data_39a2ce00ff5bfc39c61e6ec19c656161
#
_entry.id   39a2ce00ff5bfc39c61e6ec19c656161
#
_cell.length_a   1.000
_cell.length_b   1.000
_cell.length_c   1.000
_cell.angle_alpha   90.00
_cell.angle_beta   90.00
_cell.angle_gamma   90.00
#
_symmetry.space_group_name_H-M   'P 1'
#
loop_
_entity.id
_entity.type
_entity.pdbx_description
1 polymer ?
#
loop_
_entity_poly.entity_id
_entity_poly.type
_entity_poly.pdbx_seq_one_letter_code
_entity_poly.pdbx_strand_id
1 'polypeptide(L)'
;VWLAAVSLVAASCGKGESGKIDRRAVVERHRVVTDSTNRVSPAQVGNGDFAFGVDVTGLQTFVPFNTMSNWSWHSFPLPDGVKVEDYTGVLVDTYGKKIPYNLFDPGKPEISQWLAENPHRFNLGRIGLQMTKADGSVVKADDLTETHQEIDLWKGIIYSSFKLDGEKVEVTTACAPDQDAIGVTVKSPLVKQGRIGVFFDFPYPHTKQFQTYLG
;
A
#
# COMPACT_ATOMS: atom_id res chain seq x y z
N VAL A 1 -44.24 -64.11 16.41
CA VAL A 1 -44.38 -62.66 16.61
C VAL A 1 -43.08 -62.14 17.16
N TRP A 2 -42.25 -61.54 16.33
CA TRP A 2 -41.00 -60.87 16.71
C TRP A 2 -41.22 -59.37 16.65
N LEU A 3 -41.14 -58.68 17.80
CA LEU A 3 -41.12 -57.25 17.89
C LEU A 3 -39.66 -56.78 17.71
N ALA A 4 -39.41 -56.09 16.61
CA ALA A 4 -38.14 -55.40 16.43
C ALA A 4 -38.19 -54.02 17.10
N ALA A 5 -37.41 -53.82 18.13
CA ALA A 5 -37.21 -52.51 18.78
C ALA A 5 -36.29 -51.64 17.90
N VAL A 6 -36.85 -50.59 17.34
CA VAL A 6 -36.10 -49.56 16.64
C VAL A 6 -35.58 -48.55 17.69
N SER A 7 -34.30 -48.63 18.00
CA SER A 7 -33.62 -47.63 18.84
C SER A 7 -33.36 -46.38 18.01
N LEU A 8 -34.12 -45.31 18.28
CA LEU A 8 -33.79 -43.97 17.80
C LEU A 8 -32.53 -43.47 18.53
N VAL A 9 -31.44 -43.39 17.83
CA VAL A 9 -30.25 -42.66 18.24
C VAL A 9 -30.55 -41.17 18.02
N ALA A 10 -30.96 -40.48 19.06
CA ALA A 10 -31.00 -39.02 19.07
C ALA A 10 -29.57 -38.49 19.01
N ALA A 11 -29.12 -38.09 17.82
CA ALA A 11 -27.90 -37.31 17.68
C ALA A 11 -28.11 -35.97 18.41
N SER A 12 -27.58 -35.92 19.62
CA SER A 12 -27.43 -34.67 20.37
C SER A 12 -26.49 -33.76 19.55
N CYS A 13 -27.06 -32.81 18.81
CA CYS A 13 -26.32 -31.63 18.40
C CYS A 13 -25.92 -30.90 19.70
N GLY A 14 -24.70 -31.16 20.16
CA GLY A 14 -24.10 -30.41 21.24
C GLY A 14 -24.21 -28.93 20.86
N LYS A 15 -24.92 -28.16 21.68
CA LYS A 15 -24.83 -26.70 21.66
C LYS A 15 -23.36 -26.36 21.93
N GLY A 16 -22.59 -26.22 20.84
CA GLY A 16 -21.32 -25.55 20.91
C GLY A 16 -21.62 -24.17 21.53
N GLU A 17 -21.03 -23.89 22.68
CA GLU A 17 -21.02 -22.53 23.20
C GLU A 17 -20.66 -21.64 22.02
N SER A 18 -21.55 -20.72 21.66
CA SER A 18 -21.24 -19.67 20.70
C SER A 18 -20.26 -18.70 21.39
N GLY A 19 -19.04 -19.16 21.58
CA GLY A 19 -17.96 -18.34 22.10
C GLY A 19 -17.85 -17.13 21.21
N LYS A 20 -17.86 -15.95 21.79
CA LYS A 20 -17.59 -14.71 21.03
C LYS A 20 -16.27 -14.91 20.28
N ILE A 21 -16.30 -14.68 18.98
CA ILE A 21 -15.10 -14.73 18.15
C ILE A 21 -14.08 -13.73 18.73
N ASP A 22 -12.93 -14.20 19.14
CA ASP A 22 -11.80 -13.32 19.49
C ASP A 22 -11.22 -12.72 18.20
N ARG A 23 -11.74 -11.57 17.83
CA ARG A 23 -11.37 -10.86 16.60
C ARG A 23 -9.89 -10.48 16.59
N ARG A 24 -9.33 -10.16 17.74
CA ARG A 24 -7.91 -9.82 17.86
C ARG A 24 -7.04 -11.04 17.56
N ALA A 25 -7.31 -12.18 18.15
CA ALA A 25 -6.59 -13.41 17.86
C ALA A 25 -6.72 -13.84 16.39
N VAL A 26 -7.86 -13.57 15.74
CA VAL A 26 -8.05 -13.80 14.30
C VAL A 26 -7.10 -12.91 13.49
N VAL A 27 -7.04 -11.62 13.77
CA VAL A 27 -6.18 -10.66 13.06
C VAL A 27 -4.69 -10.97 13.30
N GLU A 28 -4.30 -11.24 14.54
CA GLU A 28 -2.91 -11.53 14.90
C GLU A 28 -2.34 -12.79 14.22
N ARG A 29 -3.20 -13.75 13.83
CA ARG A 29 -2.78 -14.92 13.04
C ARG A 29 -2.31 -14.58 11.62
N HIS A 30 -2.72 -13.41 11.11
CA HIS A 30 -2.37 -12.92 9.77
C HIS A 30 -1.31 -11.82 9.80
N ARG A 31 -0.53 -11.76 10.87
CA ARG A 31 0.57 -10.81 11.00
C ARG A 31 1.53 -10.91 9.81
N VAL A 32 1.85 -9.76 9.23
CA VAL A 32 2.80 -9.67 8.12
C VAL A 32 4.18 -9.38 8.69
N VAL A 33 5.13 -10.26 8.37
CA VAL A 33 6.55 -10.11 8.74
C VAL A 33 7.39 -10.28 7.49
N THR A 34 8.34 -9.39 7.27
CA THR A 34 9.27 -9.43 6.14
C THR A 34 10.65 -8.93 6.56
N ASP A 35 11.68 -9.32 5.83
CA ASP A 35 13.06 -8.85 5.96
C ASP A 35 13.54 -8.03 4.76
N SER A 36 12.65 -7.80 3.79
CA SER A 36 12.99 -7.14 2.53
C SER A 36 11.84 -6.27 2.02
N THR A 37 12.18 -5.35 1.12
CA THR A 37 11.19 -4.49 0.45
C THR A 37 10.54 -5.21 -0.71
N ASN A 38 9.22 -5.35 -0.66
CA ASN A 38 8.43 -5.77 -1.82
C ASN A 38 8.00 -4.54 -2.63
N ARG A 39 8.52 -4.41 -3.87
CA ARG A 39 8.20 -3.26 -4.74
C ARG A 39 6.78 -3.26 -5.29
N VAL A 40 6.13 -4.42 -5.34
CA VAL A 40 4.78 -4.58 -5.91
C VAL A 40 3.72 -4.53 -4.82
N SER A 41 4.07 -4.98 -3.61
CA SER A 41 3.17 -5.03 -2.45
C SER A 41 3.90 -4.53 -1.21
N PRO A 42 4.10 -3.21 -1.08
CA PRO A 42 4.78 -2.62 0.07
C PRO A 42 3.94 -2.77 1.35
N ALA A 43 4.61 -2.75 2.49
CA ALA A 43 3.96 -2.43 3.75
C ALA A 43 3.39 -1.02 3.69
N GLN A 44 2.20 -0.80 4.27
CA GLN A 44 1.57 0.51 4.24
C GLN A 44 0.74 0.77 5.50
N VAL A 45 0.61 2.04 5.85
CA VAL A 45 -0.31 2.56 6.84
C VAL A 45 -1.32 3.49 6.18
N GLY A 46 -2.50 3.62 6.76
CA GLY A 46 -3.55 4.50 6.25
C GLY A 46 -4.77 4.51 7.17
N ASN A 47 -5.70 5.40 6.89
CA ASN A 47 -6.94 5.59 7.66
C ASN A 47 -8.21 5.41 6.81
N GLY A 48 -8.07 5.00 5.55
CA GLY A 48 -9.17 4.88 4.58
C GLY A 48 -9.21 6.05 3.60
N ASP A 49 -8.85 7.26 4.02
CA ASP A 49 -8.77 8.46 3.18
C ASP A 49 -7.34 8.77 2.73
N PHE A 50 -6.37 8.36 3.52
CA PHE A 50 -4.93 8.56 3.30
C PHE A 50 -4.19 7.23 3.32
N ALA A 51 -3.14 7.09 2.51
CA ALA A 51 -2.27 5.93 2.46
C ALA A 51 -0.80 6.33 2.26
N PHE A 52 0.08 5.65 2.99
CA PHE A 52 1.52 5.82 2.94
C PHE A 52 2.22 4.46 2.88
N GLY A 53 2.79 4.14 1.71
CA GLY A 53 3.58 2.93 1.51
C GLY A 53 5.02 3.13 1.98
N VAL A 54 5.63 2.07 2.52
CA VAL A 54 6.99 2.14 3.05
C VAL A 54 7.87 1.00 2.55
N ASP A 55 9.17 1.25 2.46
CA ASP A 55 10.17 0.20 2.27
C ASP A 55 10.58 -0.42 3.63
N VAL A 56 11.57 -1.29 3.62
CA VAL A 56 12.03 -2.01 4.81
C VAL A 56 12.55 -1.09 5.92
N THR A 57 12.87 0.17 5.62
CA THR A 57 13.28 1.15 6.64
C THR A 57 12.12 1.72 7.45
N GLY A 58 10.87 1.43 7.06
CA GLY A 58 9.68 2.02 7.68
C GLY A 58 9.29 3.38 7.12
N LEU A 59 10.02 3.88 6.14
CA LEU A 59 9.76 5.08 5.35
C LEU A 59 9.97 4.79 3.86
N GLN A 60 10.12 5.81 3.02
CA GLN A 60 10.36 5.68 1.57
C GLN A 60 11.81 6.02 1.24
N THR A 61 12.75 5.38 1.94
CA THR A 61 14.18 5.71 1.86
C THR A 61 14.78 5.33 0.51
N PHE A 62 14.61 4.08 0.10
CA PHE A 62 15.22 3.53 -1.11
C PHE A 62 14.22 3.36 -2.24
N VAL A 63 12.96 3.14 -1.92
CA VAL A 63 11.90 2.93 -2.90
C VAL A 63 10.85 4.04 -2.77
N PRO A 64 10.62 4.80 -3.84
CA PRO A 64 9.62 5.86 -3.85
C PRO A 64 8.22 5.25 -3.99
N PHE A 65 7.62 4.83 -2.89
CA PHE A 65 6.22 4.44 -2.85
C PHE A 65 5.30 5.66 -2.84
N ASN A 66 4.01 5.44 -3.13
CA ASN A 66 3.04 6.51 -3.16
C ASN A 66 2.61 6.96 -1.76
N THR A 67 2.45 8.27 -1.64
CA THR A 67 1.70 8.93 -0.57
C THR A 67 0.46 9.53 -1.20
N MET A 68 -0.72 9.03 -0.85
CA MET A 68 -1.97 9.38 -1.52
C MET A 68 -3.05 9.76 -0.52
N SER A 69 -3.94 10.68 -0.93
CA SER A 69 -5.13 11.04 -0.20
C SER A 69 -6.36 11.12 -1.10
N ASN A 70 -7.55 11.08 -0.53
CA ASN A 70 -8.80 11.20 -1.24
C ASN A 70 -8.95 12.53 -1.99
N TRP A 71 -8.31 13.59 -1.55
CA TRP A 71 -8.38 14.91 -2.19
C TRP A 71 -7.33 15.11 -3.29
N SER A 72 -6.34 14.23 -3.44
CA SER A 72 -5.24 14.41 -4.39
C SER A 72 -5.58 14.01 -5.83
N TRP A 73 -6.80 14.28 -6.27
CA TRP A 73 -7.25 14.04 -7.64
C TRP A 73 -6.66 15.08 -8.60
N HIS A 74 -6.22 14.59 -9.74
CA HIS A 74 -5.69 15.39 -10.82
C HIS A 74 -6.21 14.87 -12.17
N SER A 75 -6.36 15.76 -13.13
CA SER A 75 -6.66 15.42 -14.52
C SER A 75 -5.83 16.29 -15.45
N PHE A 76 -5.24 15.68 -16.45
CA PHE A 76 -4.59 16.41 -17.54
C PHE A 76 -5.63 16.96 -18.51
N PRO A 77 -5.32 18.06 -19.23
CA PRO A 77 -6.20 18.52 -20.29
C PRO A 77 -6.34 17.45 -21.37
N LEU A 78 -7.45 17.48 -22.08
CA LEU A 78 -7.63 16.65 -23.28
C LEU A 78 -6.53 16.96 -24.31
N PRO A 79 -6.08 15.97 -25.08
CA PRO A 79 -5.23 16.20 -26.22
C PRO A 79 -5.89 17.17 -27.24
N ASP A 80 -5.08 17.94 -27.97
CA ASP A 80 -5.57 18.90 -28.92
C ASP A 80 -6.45 18.24 -29.99
N GLY A 81 -7.63 18.80 -30.19
CA GLY A 81 -8.61 18.33 -31.18
C GLY A 81 -9.43 17.12 -30.74
N VAL A 82 -9.18 16.56 -29.53
CA VAL A 82 -9.94 15.43 -28.97
C VAL A 82 -11.06 15.96 -28.07
N LYS A 83 -12.24 15.33 -28.14
CA LYS A 83 -13.40 15.63 -27.29
C LYS A 83 -13.83 14.35 -26.55
N VAL A 84 -14.40 14.51 -25.36
CA VAL A 84 -14.91 13.37 -24.59
C VAL A 84 -15.99 12.61 -25.35
N GLU A 85 -16.83 13.32 -26.10
CA GLU A 85 -17.91 12.78 -26.91
C GLU A 85 -17.41 11.91 -28.08
N ASP A 86 -16.15 12.00 -28.44
CA ASP A 86 -15.54 11.15 -29.47
C ASP A 86 -15.45 9.69 -29.01
N TYR A 87 -15.48 9.45 -27.71
CA TYR A 87 -15.50 8.09 -27.15
C TYR A 87 -16.93 7.64 -26.87
N THR A 88 -17.37 6.62 -27.62
CA THR A 88 -18.74 6.07 -27.54
C THR A 88 -18.79 4.66 -26.93
N GLY A 89 -17.67 4.17 -26.42
CA GLY A 89 -17.51 2.80 -25.95
C GLY A 89 -17.21 1.81 -27.07
N VAL A 90 -16.67 0.67 -26.70
CA VAL A 90 -16.42 -0.45 -27.60
C VAL A 90 -17.66 -1.36 -27.60
N LEU A 91 -18.23 -1.60 -28.79
CA LEU A 91 -19.39 -2.48 -28.93
C LEU A 91 -18.97 -3.94 -28.78
N VAL A 92 -19.45 -4.58 -27.76
CA VAL A 92 -19.24 -6.00 -27.48
C VAL A 92 -20.55 -6.75 -27.75
N ASP A 93 -20.47 -7.87 -28.48
CA ASP A 93 -21.61 -8.77 -28.66
C ASP A 93 -21.87 -9.55 -27.38
N THR A 94 -23.07 -9.40 -26.85
CA THR A 94 -23.51 -10.05 -25.63
C THR A 94 -24.77 -10.82 -25.95
N TYR A 95 -24.61 -12.08 -26.33
CA TYR A 95 -25.72 -12.98 -26.73
C TYR A 95 -26.64 -12.38 -27.80
N GLY A 96 -26.05 -11.84 -28.88
CA GLY A 96 -26.77 -11.24 -30.00
C GLY A 96 -27.20 -9.79 -29.80
N LYS A 97 -26.84 -9.16 -28.70
CA LYS A 97 -26.98 -7.71 -28.46
C LYS A 97 -25.61 -7.03 -28.43
N LYS A 98 -25.46 -5.98 -29.18
CA LYS A 98 -24.26 -5.13 -29.14
C LYS A 98 -24.44 -4.08 -28.03
N ILE A 99 -23.60 -4.18 -27.01
CA ILE A 99 -23.62 -3.28 -25.86
C ILE A 99 -22.31 -2.51 -25.80
N PRO A 100 -22.32 -1.18 -25.63
CA PRO A 100 -21.09 -0.41 -25.46
C PRO A 100 -20.51 -0.63 -24.07
N TYR A 101 -19.23 -0.98 -24.04
CA TYR A 101 -18.43 -1.11 -22.81
C TYR A 101 -17.31 -0.08 -22.81
N ASN A 102 -16.93 0.40 -21.62
CA ASN A 102 -15.80 1.30 -21.42
C ASN A 102 -14.48 0.52 -21.46
N LEU A 103 -14.11 0.09 -22.66
CA LEU A 103 -12.85 -0.62 -22.93
C LEU A 103 -11.94 0.29 -23.75
N PHE A 104 -10.65 -0.03 -23.77
CA PHE A 104 -9.72 0.66 -24.67
C PHE A 104 -10.15 0.42 -26.13
N ASP A 105 -10.42 1.50 -26.85
CA ASP A 105 -10.78 1.45 -28.29
C ASP A 105 -9.53 1.68 -29.15
N PRO A 106 -9.00 0.64 -29.84
CA PRO A 106 -7.86 0.79 -30.73
C PRO A 106 -8.10 1.73 -31.91
N GLY A 107 -9.37 1.95 -32.28
CA GLY A 107 -9.77 2.92 -33.32
C GLY A 107 -9.74 4.38 -32.87
N LYS A 108 -9.67 4.59 -31.54
CA LYS A 108 -9.65 5.92 -30.90
C LYS A 108 -8.63 5.92 -29.76
N PRO A 109 -7.33 5.68 -30.03
CA PRO A 109 -6.35 5.42 -29.00
C PRO A 109 -6.11 6.62 -28.08
N GLU A 110 -6.13 7.84 -28.60
CA GLU A 110 -5.82 9.05 -27.82
C GLU A 110 -6.85 9.29 -26.71
N ILE A 111 -8.15 9.28 -27.05
CA ILE A 111 -9.20 9.46 -26.05
C ILE A 111 -9.28 8.26 -25.09
N SER A 112 -9.06 7.04 -25.59
CA SER A 112 -9.07 5.84 -24.76
C SER A 112 -7.95 5.87 -23.74
N GLN A 113 -6.75 6.29 -24.13
CA GLN A 113 -5.60 6.45 -23.24
C GLN A 113 -5.85 7.55 -22.21
N TRP A 114 -6.36 8.71 -22.67
CA TRP A 114 -6.69 9.80 -21.77
C TRP A 114 -7.73 9.41 -20.72
N LEU A 115 -8.78 8.68 -21.12
CA LEU A 115 -9.80 8.17 -20.18
C LEU A 115 -9.24 7.14 -19.20
N ALA A 116 -8.30 6.32 -19.62
CA ALA A 116 -7.63 5.36 -18.73
C ALA A 116 -6.72 6.04 -17.70
N GLU A 117 -6.14 7.19 -18.07
CA GLU A 117 -5.23 7.96 -17.21
C GLU A 117 -5.92 9.02 -16.35
N ASN A 118 -7.18 9.38 -16.63
CA ASN A 118 -7.86 10.49 -15.98
C ASN A 118 -9.28 10.14 -15.49
N PRO A 119 -9.70 10.65 -14.34
CA PRO A 119 -8.85 11.31 -13.36
C PRO A 119 -7.96 10.30 -12.61
N HIS A 120 -6.86 10.76 -12.04
CA HIS A 120 -5.99 9.95 -11.22
C HIS A 120 -5.61 10.66 -9.92
N ARG A 121 -5.05 9.90 -8.98
CA ARG A 121 -4.41 10.48 -7.80
C ARG A 121 -2.94 10.66 -8.06
N PHE A 122 -2.40 11.81 -7.69
CA PHE A 122 -0.97 12.05 -7.75
C PHE A 122 -0.30 11.77 -6.40
N ASN A 123 0.99 11.48 -6.44
CA ASN A 123 1.79 11.28 -5.25
C ASN A 123 2.01 12.62 -4.53
N LEU A 124 1.59 12.71 -3.26
CA LEU A 124 1.68 13.93 -2.45
C LEU A 124 3.10 14.26 -2.01
N GLY A 125 3.97 13.29 -1.99
CA GLY A 125 5.35 13.45 -1.57
C GLY A 125 5.98 12.17 -1.07
N ARG A 126 7.28 12.22 -0.93
CA ARG A 126 8.14 11.15 -0.44
C ARG A 126 8.83 11.60 0.84
N ILE A 127 8.82 10.74 1.84
CA ILE A 127 9.52 10.94 3.10
C ILE A 127 10.43 9.74 3.32
N GLY A 128 11.73 10.00 3.52
CA GLY A 128 12.70 8.92 3.73
C GLY A 128 13.80 9.31 4.70
N LEU A 129 14.59 8.33 5.11
CA LEU A 129 15.76 8.55 5.94
C LEU A 129 16.95 8.96 5.05
N GLN A 130 17.60 10.06 5.39
CA GLN A 130 18.90 10.41 4.86
C GLN A 130 19.96 9.80 5.78
N MET A 131 20.67 8.81 5.28
CA MET A 131 21.64 8.05 6.08
C MET A 131 23.03 8.11 5.48
N THR A 132 24.06 8.21 6.35
CA THR A 132 25.46 8.18 5.97
C THR A 132 26.21 7.08 6.74
N LYS A 133 27.12 6.41 6.05
CA LYS A 133 28.02 5.42 6.65
C LYS A 133 29.11 6.09 7.50
N ALA A 134 29.84 5.31 8.26
CA ALA A 134 30.96 5.80 9.09
C ALA A 134 32.06 6.51 8.28
N ASP A 135 32.23 6.13 7.02
CA ASP A 135 33.16 6.77 6.07
C ASP A 135 32.60 8.04 5.40
N GLY A 136 31.38 8.44 5.75
CA GLY A 136 30.69 9.60 5.17
C GLY A 136 29.98 9.34 3.83
N SER A 137 30.05 8.14 3.28
CA SER A 137 29.35 7.80 2.04
C SER A 137 27.85 7.59 2.27
N VAL A 138 27.06 7.81 1.22
CA VAL A 138 25.60 7.62 1.23
C VAL A 138 25.28 6.13 1.35
N VAL A 139 24.30 5.81 2.20
CA VAL A 139 23.83 4.44 2.43
C VAL A 139 23.00 3.95 1.26
N LYS A 140 23.21 2.72 0.83
CA LYS A 140 22.40 1.98 -0.12
C LYS A 140 21.61 0.89 0.60
N ALA A 141 20.59 0.34 -0.05
CA ALA A 141 19.77 -0.72 0.54
C ALA A 141 20.58 -1.94 0.98
N ASP A 142 21.58 -2.32 0.18
CA ASP A 142 22.46 -3.47 0.44
C ASP A 142 23.48 -3.23 1.59
N ASP A 143 23.62 -2.00 2.07
CA ASP A 143 24.44 -1.68 3.24
C ASP A 143 23.72 -2.02 4.56
N LEU A 144 22.39 -2.25 4.52
CA LEU A 144 21.62 -2.62 5.70
C LEU A 144 21.73 -4.12 5.98
N THR A 145 21.87 -4.45 7.24
CA THR A 145 21.89 -5.84 7.71
C THR A 145 20.83 -6.07 8.79
N GLU A 146 20.48 -7.34 9.05
CA GLU A 146 19.49 -7.73 10.03
C GLU A 146 18.17 -6.95 9.88
N THR A 147 17.74 -6.77 8.65
CA THR A 147 16.48 -6.10 8.32
C THR A 147 15.30 -6.93 8.80
N HIS A 148 14.34 -6.27 9.43
CA HIS A 148 13.10 -6.88 9.91
C HIS A 148 11.98 -5.84 9.90
N GLN A 149 10.82 -6.20 9.37
CA GLN A 149 9.64 -5.35 9.37
C GLN A 149 8.41 -6.17 9.73
N GLU A 150 7.60 -5.64 10.62
CA GLU A 150 6.36 -6.25 11.08
C GLU A 150 5.21 -5.24 11.03
N ILE A 151 4.05 -5.70 10.56
CA ILE A 151 2.81 -4.92 10.57
C ILE A 151 1.91 -5.46 11.68
N ASP A 152 1.68 -4.65 12.70
CA ASP A 152 0.61 -4.88 13.69
C ASP A 152 -0.72 -4.45 13.08
N LEU A 153 -1.42 -5.39 12.45
CA LEU A 153 -2.69 -5.14 11.76
C LEU A 153 -3.81 -4.71 12.73
N TRP A 154 -3.69 -5.05 14.01
CA TRP A 154 -4.69 -4.65 15.01
C TRP A 154 -4.56 -3.19 15.39
N LYS A 155 -3.33 -2.68 15.47
CA LYS A 155 -3.04 -1.28 15.83
C LYS A 155 -2.84 -0.37 14.62
N GLY A 156 -2.60 -0.93 13.42
CA GLY A 156 -2.25 -0.15 12.24
C GLY A 156 -0.86 0.47 12.34
N ILE A 157 0.11 -0.25 12.93
CA ILE A 157 1.46 0.24 13.17
C ILE A 157 2.46 -0.66 12.43
N ILE A 158 3.45 -0.06 11.79
CA ILE A 158 4.60 -0.75 11.23
C ILE A 158 5.80 -0.57 12.15
N TYR A 159 6.43 -1.67 12.52
CA TYR A 159 7.70 -1.72 13.23
C TYR A 159 8.77 -2.20 12.27
N SER A 160 9.79 -1.38 12.05
CA SER A 160 10.94 -1.70 11.21
C SER A 160 12.22 -1.65 12.04
N SER A 161 13.14 -2.56 11.80
CA SER A 161 14.47 -2.51 12.38
C SER A 161 15.52 -3.01 11.40
N PHE A 162 16.70 -2.47 11.50
CA PHE A 162 17.87 -2.86 10.71
C PHE A 162 19.16 -2.45 11.42
N LYS A 163 20.29 -2.92 10.93
CA LYS A 163 21.60 -2.42 11.36
C LYS A 163 22.31 -1.68 10.23
N LEU A 164 22.99 -0.61 10.59
CA LEU A 164 23.89 0.15 9.74
C LEU A 164 25.23 0.32 10.47
N ASP A 165 26.32 -0.17 9.88
CA ASP A 165 27.65 -0.22 10.49
C ASP A 165 27.65 -0.88 11.90
N GLY A 166 26.82 -1.92 12.08
CA GLY A 166 26.65 -2.62 13.35
C GLY A 166 25.71 -1.96 14.35
N GLU A 167 25.34 -0.70 14.15
CA GLU A 167 24.42 0.03 15.04
C GLU A 167 22.96 -0.24 14.67
N LYS A 168 22.13 -0.53 15.69
CA LYS A 168 20.70 -0.79 15.50
C LYS A 168 19.93 0.50 15.22
N VAL A 169 19.01 0.41 14.26
CA VAL A 169 18.01 1.43 13.96
C VAL A 169 16.63 0.81 14.11
N GLU A 170 15.76 1.46 14.86
CA GLU A 170 14.35 1.08 15.03
C GLU A 170 13.47 2.22 14.56
N VAL A 171 12.51 1.90 13.70
CA VAL A 171 11.55 2.87 13.15
C VAL A 171 10.14 2.36 13.41
N THR A 172 9.30 3.22 13.95
CA THR A 172 7.88 2.97 14.14
C THR A 172 7.09 3.95 13.30
N THR A 173 6.19 3.45 12.45
CA THR A 173 5.38 4.27 11.54
C THR A 173 3.91 3.97 11.75
N ALA A 174 3.10 5.00 11.89
CA ALA A 174 1.65 4.92 12.06
C ALA A 174 0.97 6.05 11.30
N CYS A 175 -0.28 5.83 10.89
CA CYS A 175 -1.16 6.86 10.35
C CYS A 175 -2.10 7.37 11.44
N ALA A 176 -2.38 8.66 11.45
CA ALA A 176 -3.42 9.22 12.30
C ALA A 176 -4.80 8.72 11.85
N PRO A 177 -5.71 8.38 12.77
CA PRO A 177 -7.00 7.79 12.42
C PRO A 177 -7.98 8.80 11.79
N ASP A 178 -7.82 10.09 12.06
CA ASP A 178 -8.77 11.16 11.77
C ASP A 178 -8.22 12.31 10.91
N GLN A 179 -6.99 12.18 10.43
CA GLN A 179 -6.36 13.17 9.57
C GLN A 179 -5.27 12.57 8.67
N ASP A 180 -4.96 13.22 7.57
CA ASP A 180 -3.94 12.82 6.60
C ASP A 180 -2.54 13.11 7.15
N ALA A 181 -2.14 12.35 8.15
CA ALA A 181 -0.85 12.54 8.81
C ALA A 181 -0.21 11.19 9.19
N ILE A 182 1.11 11.14 9.12
CA ILE A 182 1.90 10.04 9.65
C ILE A 182 2.70 10.48 10.87
N GLY A 183 2.77 9.61 11.86
CA GLY A 183 3.67 9.72 13.00
C GLY A 183 4.82 8.73 12.86
N VAL A 184 6.06 9.23 12.97
CA VAL A 184 7.26 8.40 12.84
C VAL A 184 8.17 8.61 14.04
N THR A 185 8.65 7.51 14.62
CA THR A 185 9.69 7.53 15.65
C THR A 185 10.91 6.78 15.17
N VAL A 186 12.08 7.40 15.24
CA VAL A 186 13.36 6.77 14.91
C VAL A 186 14.22 6.70 16.18
N LYS A 187 14.68 5.50 16.52
CA LYS A 187 15.57 5.24 17.67
C LYS A 187 16.86 4.62 17.18
N SER A 188 17.97 5.33 17.36
CA SER A 188 19.33 4.84 17.07
C SER A 188 20.37 5.74 17.69
N PRO A 189 21.55 5.23 18.09
CA PRO A 189 22.70 6.07 18.41
C PRO A 189 23.14 6.96 17.24
N LEU A 190 22.91 6.51 15.99
CA LEU A 190 23.27 7.23 14.77
C LEU A 190 22.56 8.58 14.61
N VAL A 191 21.39 8.77 15.24
CA VAL A 191 20.67 10.06 15.25
C VAL A 191 21.51 11.12 15.98
N LYS A 192 22.04 10.77 17.16
CA LYS A 192 22.89 11.69 17.94
C LYS A 192 24.23 11.98 17.27
N GLN A 193 24.70 11.07 16.42
CA GLN A 193 25.91 11.22 15.63
C GLN A 193 25.70 12.07 14.38
N GLY A 194 24.47 12.52 14.09
CA GLY A 194 24.14 13.25 12.87
C GLY A 194 24.19 12.40 11.58
N ARG A 195 24.20 11.07 11.72
CA ARG A 195 24.28 10.12 10.59
C ARG A 195 22.92 9.69 10.06
N ILE A 196 21.84 10.02 10.76
CA ILE A 196 20.46 9.81 10.32
C ILE A 196 19.74 11.16 10.37
N GLY A 197 19.23 11.58 9.23
CA GLY A 197 18.31 12.69 9.03
C GLY A 197 17.05 12.22 8.31
N VAL A 198 16.19 13.16 7.96
CA VAL A 198 14.97 12.91 7.17
C VAL A 198 15.00 13.82 5.96
N PHE A 199 14.61 13.28 4.81
CA PHE A 199 14.41 14.08 3.61
C PHE A 199 12.93 14.07 3.20
N PHE A 200 12.54 15.14 2.53
CA PHE A 200 11.24 15.30 1.86
C PHE A 200 11.49 15.56 0.39
N ASP A 201 10.69 14.93 -0.45
CA ASP A 201 10.72 15.08 -1.89
C ASP A 201 9.28 15.20 -2.40
N PHE A 202 9.00 16.28 -3.15
CA PHE A 202 7.67 16.59 -3.65
C PHE A 202 7.68 16.54 -5.16
N PRO A 203 7.28 15.40 -5.75
CA PRO A 203 7.29 15.23 -7.20
C PRO A 203 6.20 16.06 -7.88
N TYR A 204 6.48 16.49 -9.11
CA TYR A 204 5.44 17.03 -9.97
C TYR A 204 4.58 15.92 -10.57
N PRO A 205 3.25 16.12 -10.75
CA PRO A 205 2.43 15.19 -11.51
C PRO A 205 2.90 15.18 -12.99
N HIS A 206 3.11 13.99 -13.54
CA HIS A 206 3.53 13.82 -14.93
C HIS A 206 2.36 13.38 -15.82
N THR A 207 2.43 13.75 -17.12
CA THR A 207 1.41 13.41 -18.11
C THR A 207 1.35 11.93 -18.48
N LYS A 208 2.34 11.13 -18.05
CA LYS A 208 2.40 9.67 -18.30
C LYS A 208 2.28 8.91 -17.00
N GLN A 209 1.11 8.94 -16.43
CA GLN A 209 0.83 8.41 -15.11
C GLN A 209 1.27 6.97 -14.90
N PHE A 210 0.93 6.05 -15.82
CA PHE A 210 1.30 4.63 -15.67
C PHE A 210 2.80 4.35 -15.73
N GLN A 211 3.60 5.31 -16.20
CA GLN A 211 5.05 5.20 -16.27
C GLN A 211 5.76 6.02 -15.19
N THR A 212 5.15 7.10 -14.73
CA THR A 212 5.80 8.12 -13.90
C THR A 212 4.92 8.67 -12.78
N TYR A 213 3.94 7.88 -12.31
CA TYR A 213 3.03 8.32 -11.23
C TYR A 213 3.75 8.60 -9.89
N LEU A 214 5.01 8.22 -9.77
CA LEU A 214 5.84 8.55 -8.62
C LEU A 214 6.51 9.93 -8.71
N GLY A 215 6.41 10.57 -9.88
CA GLY A 215 7.04 11.85 -10.13
C GLY A 215 8.48 11.78 -10.61
#